data_c4d684548972450e9619785e46b528b4
#
_entry.id   c4d684548972450e9619785e46b528b4
#
_cell.length_a   1.000
_cell.length_b   1.000
_cell.length_c   1.000
_cell.angle_alpha   90.00
_cell.angle_beta   90.00
_cell.angle_gamma   90.00
#
_symmetry.space_group_name_H-M   'P 1'
#
loop_
_entity.id
_entity.type
_entity.pdbx_description
1 polymer ?
#
loop_
_entity_poly.entity_id
_entity_poly.type
_entity_poly.pdbx_seq_one_letter_code
_entity_poly.pdbx_strand_id
1 'polypeptide(L)'
;MASSPWLIFPYPQSLEAHGPPLHVSPVLNITTSHRSRRLARSIERYTAHMYAVIHPHNLNDGTLCAGCPELSEVHIHVTRPIEEQHPSSLSCYNYTLTVRARPTPAAHIQACSDFGAAYALEGLTQLVRTGRMPHDTITVVDEPDYKWRGLMLDTGRRFFPLDTVKNLLDTMAGVKLNVLHLHASDFCRFSIESKRFPNLTSSLTGIKAGHYTQDDITEMISYASDRGIRVVPEFDVPGHSGGLLPLSGPGGIQFCETGSGPSSGRGQIFNDPAGKSYQAMHALLEEMSDLFPDDVMHLGCDETSVVGPCTLDSTFQFERKLATAVAVDFGKTPEGWEEIYFDAGAATNDTIVNVWSRHEAPEVTATGRRAVESHSGNFYFTQAVPGGPDGWHMVYHDIGANVPAAQKSPAWR
;
A
#
# COMPACT_ATOMS: atom_id res chain seq x y z
N MET A 1 10.74 -9.66 -35.11
CA MET A 1 9.46 -9.51 -34.38
C MET A 1 9.33 -8.04 -34.07
N ALA A 2 8.37 -7.33 -34.64
CA ALA A 2 8.13 -5.93 -34.31
C ALA A 2 7.59 -5.89 -32.87
N SER A 3 8.31 -5.19 -31.97
CA SER A 3 7.87 -4.96 -30.62
C SER A 3 6.51 -4.24 -30.68
N SER A 4 5.46 -4.89 -30.18
CA SER A 4 4.16 -4.24 -30.01
C SER A 4 4.36 -3.01 -29.10
N PRO A 5 4.02 -1.80 -29.53
CA PRO A 5 4.20 -0.59 -28.73
C PRO A 5 3.15 -0.45 -27.63
N TRP A 6 2.32 -1.46 -27.40
CA TRP A 6 1.18 -1.46 -26.51
C TRP A 6 1.45 -2.37 -25.32
N LEU A 7 1.84 -1.78 -24.21
CA LEU A 7 2.10 -2.50 -22.97
C LEU A 7 1.06 -2.11 -21.93
N ILE A 8 0.49 -3.12 -21.25
CA ILE A 8 -0.19 -2.94 -19.96
C ILE A 8 0.90 -2.91 -18.90
N PHE A 9 0.84 -1.96 -18.00
CA PHE A 9 1.76 -1.88 -16.85
C PHE A 9 0.98 -1.92 -15.52
N PRO A 10 1.39 -2.73 -14.54
CA PRO A 10 2.41 -3.79 -14.66
C PRO A 10 2.05 -4.83 -15.70
N TYR A 11 3.07 -5.53 -16.25
CA TYR A 11 2.84 -6.55 -17.26
C TYR A 11 2.03 -7.71 -16.69
N PRO A 12 0.91 -8.11 -17.32
CA PRO A 12 0.06 -9.17 -16.80
C PRO A 12 0.71 -10.55 -16.93
N GLN A 13 0.17 -11.55 -16.24
CA GLN A 13 0.63 -12.93 -16.33
C GLN A 13 0.60 -13.46 -17.76
N SER A 14 -0.42 -13.08 -18.54
CA SER A 14 -0.53 -13.43 -19.95
C SER A 14 -1.22 -12.32 -20.72
N LEU A 15 -0.68 -12.01 -21.91
CA LEU A 15 -1.27 -11.10 -22.89
C LEU A 15 -1.17 -11.71 -24.27
N GLU A 16 -2.29 -12.09 -24.84
CA GLU A 16 -2.41 -12.52 -26.24
C GLU A 16 -3.20 -11.49 -27.03
N ALA A 17 -2.66 -11.07 -28.17
CA ALA A 17 -3.30 -10.07 -29.01
C ALA A 17 -3.01 -10.34 -30.49
N HIS A 18 -4.05 -10.31 -31.29
CA HIS A 18 -3.95 -10.50 -32.74
C HIS A 18 -5.13 -9.86 -33.49
N GLY A 19 -5.05 -9.83 -34.80
CA GLY A 19 -6.04 -9.19 -35.67
C GLY A 19 -5.76 -7.71 -35.93
N PRO A 20 -6.60 -7.07 -36.73
CA PRO A 20 -6.45 -5.66 -37.08
C PRO A 20 -6.82 -4.73 -35.89
N PRO A 21 -6.53 -3.44 -36.01
CA PRO A 21 -6.97 -2.46 -34.98
C PRO A 21 -8.49 -2.39 -34.83
N LEU A 22 -8.93 -2.04 -33.62
CA LEU A 22 -10.31 -1.85 -33.20
C LEU A 22 -10.52 -0.41 -32.77
N HIS A 23 -11.61 0.23 -33.21
CA HIS A 23 -12.04 1.52 -32.64
C HIS A 23 -12.68 1.33 -31.28
N VAL A 24 -12.54 2.34 -30.44
CA VAL A 24 -13.23 2.38 -29.14
C VAL A 24 -14.15 3.59 -29.12
N SER A 25 -15.42 3.32 -28.86
CA SER A 25 -16.44 4.35 -28.74
C SER A 25 -16.12 5.33 -27.60
N PRO A 26 -16.29 6.64 -27.82
CA PRO A 26 -16.19 7.61 -26.73
C PRO A 26 -17.26 7.40 -25.65
N VAL A 27 -18.33 6.68 -25.97
CA VAL A 27 -19.38 6.31 -25.03
C VAL A 27 -19.44 4.79 -24.92
N LEU A 28 -18.91 4.26 -23.82
CA LEU A 28 -18.95 2.84 -23.50
C LEU A 28 -20.18 2.52 -22.64
N ASN A 29 -20.94 1.51 -23.07
CA ASN A 29 -22.00 0.91 -22.26
C ASN A 29 -21.40 -0.20 -21.40
N ILE A 30 -21.13 0.11 -20.13
CA ILE A 30 -20.54 -0.84 -19.17
C ILE A 30 -21.65 -1.44 -18.32
N THR A 31 -21.82 -2.75 -18.41
CA THR A 31 -22.87 -3.50 -17.72
C THR A 31 -22.31 -4.52 -16.74
N THR A 32 -22.98 -4.69 -15.61
CA THR A 32 -22.68 -5.69 -14.60
C THR A 32 -23.93 -6.14 -13.87
N SER A 33 -23.98 -7.42 -13.49
CA SER A 33 -25.04 -7.95 -12.60
C SER A 33 -24.68 -7.76 -11.12
N HIS A 34 -23.43 -7.45 -10.81
CA HIS A 34 -22.96 -7.27 -9.43
C HIS A 34 -23.26 -5.85 -8.94
N ARG A 35 -24.08 -5.76 -7.88
CA ARG A 35 -24.47 -4.49 -7.26
C ARG A 35 -23.49 -4.12 -6.15
N SER A 36 -22.49 -3.33 -6.49
CA SER A 36 -21.49 -2.80 -5.55
C SER A 36 -21.30 -1.30 -5.78
N ARG A 37 -21.29 -0.52 -4.70
CA ARG A 37 -21.00 0.93 -4.79
C ARG A 37 -19.57 1.18 -5.24
N ARG A 38 -18.62 0.36 -4.79
CA ARG A 38 -17.22 0.46 -5.18
C ARG A 38 -17.03 0.19 -6.66
N LEU A 39 -17.63 -0.88 -7.17
CA LEU A 39 -17.59 -1.18 -8.61
C LEU A 39 -18.22 -0.06 -9.43
N ALA A 40 -19.34 0.50 -9.01
CA ALA A 40 -19.96 1.63 -9.68
C ALA A 40 -19.03 2.86 -9.75
N ARG A 41 -18.36 3.22 -8.64
CA ARG A 41 -17.37 4.30 -8.62
C ARG A 41 -16.14 3.98 -9.48
N SER A 42 -15.70 2.73 -9.53
CA SER A 42 -14.62 2.30 -10.41
C SER A 42 -15.03 2.44 -11.88
N ILE A 43 -16.22 2.01 -12.25
CA ILE A 43 -16.76 2.18 -13.60
C ILE A 43 -16.80 3.67 -13.98
N GLU A 44 -17.34 4.52 -13.11
CA GLU A 44 -17.41 5.97 -13.34
C GLU A 44 -16.00 6.57 -13.56
N ARG A 45 -15.06 6.25 -12.68
CA ARG A 45 -13.67 6.74 -12.75
C ARG A 45 -12.99 6.32 -14.05
N TYR A 46 -13.04 5.03 -14.40
CA TYR A 46 -12.37 4.54 -15.60
C TYR A 46 -13.07 4.92 -16.89
N THR A 47 -14.40 5.10 -16.87
CA THR A 47 -15.14 5.68 -18.01
C THR A 47 -14.66 7.12 -18.25
N ALA A 48 -14.50 7.92 -17.22
CA ALA A 48 -13.97 9.27 -17.33
C ALA A 48 -12.51 9.30 -17.84
N HIS A 49 -11.67 8.38 -17.36
CA HIS A 49 -10.28 8.25 -17.85
C HIS A 49 -10.26 7.83 -19.34
N MET A 50 -11.03 6.84 -19.74
CA MET A 50 -11.12 6.41 -21.14
C MET A 50 -11.65 7.55 -22.02
N TYR A 51 -12.68 8.27 -21.57
CA TYR A 51 -13.18 9.43 -22.27
C TYR A 51 -12.10 10.49 -22.49
N ALA A 52 -11.31 10.80 -21.46
CA ALA A 52 -10.21 11.76 -21.55
C ALA A 52 -9.09 11.31 -22.51
N VAL A 53 -8.81 10.00 -22.61
CA VAL A 53 -7.82 9.43 -23.51
C VAL A 53 -8.35 9.35 -24.97
N ILE A 54 -9.64 9.12 -25.15
CA ILE A 54 -10.29 9.03 -26.47
C ILE A 54 -10.55 10.42 -27.04
N HIS A 55 -10.96 11.35 -26.22
CA HIS A 55 -11.30 12.72 -26.56
C HIS A 55 -10.08 13.65 -26.28
N PRO A 56 -9.78 14.61 -26.92
CA PRO A 56 -10.31 15.53 -27.92
C PRO A 56 -9.27 16.13 -28.86
N HIS A 57 -8.06 15.66 -28.88
CA HIS A 57 -7.04 16.35 -29.72
C HIS A 57 -6.79 15.67 -31.06
N ASN A 58 -7.38 14.50 -31.34
CA ASN A 58 -6.96 13.65 -32.45
C ASN A 58 -8.09 13.09 -33.34
N LEU A 59 -9.33 13.52 -33.21
CA LEU A 59 -10.39 13.08 -34.12
C LEU A 59 -10.21 13.61 -35.55
N ASN A 60 -9.25 14.52 -35.78
CA ASN A 60 -9.00 15.16 -37.07
C ASN A 60 -7.73 14.63 -37.80
N ASP A 61 -7.02 13.62 -37.23
CA ASP A 61 -5.75 13.19 -37.83
C ASP A 61 -5.88 12.22 -39.01
N GLY A 62 -7.09 12.00 -39.52
CA GLY A 62 -7.33 11.15 -40.71
C GLY A 62 -7.00 9.69 -40.52
N THR A 63 -6.66 9.24 -39.32
CA THR A 63 -6.20 7.88 -39.00
C THR A 63 -7.33 6.92 -38.62
N LEU A 64 -8.58 7.36 -38.69
CA LEU A 64 -9.74 6.46 -38.51
C LEU A 64 -9.72 5.41 -39.64
N CYS A 65 -9.55 4.13 -39.28
CA CYS A 65 -9.62 3.10 -40.31
C CYS A 65 -11.08 2.97 -40.79
N ALA A 66 -11.33 3.33 -42.06
CA ALA A 66 -12.65 3.20 -42.65
C ALA A 66 -13.10 1.72 -42.55
N GLY A 67 -14.22 1.47 -41.88
CA GLY A 67 -14.79 0.13 -41.73
C GLY A 67 -14.21 -0.75 -40.60
N CYS A 68 -13.38 -0.21 -39.69
CA CYS A 68 -13.00 -0.94 -38.49
C CYS A 68 -14.23 -1.12 -37.56
N PRO A 69 -14.36 -2.28 -36.93
CA PRO A 69 -15.39 -2.46 -35.88
C PRO A 69 -15.17 -1.53 -34.71
N GLU A 70 -16.25 -1.14 -34.04
CA GLU A 70 -16.23 -0.21 -32.91
C GLU A 70 -16.65 -0.92 -31.62
N LEU A 71 -15.79 -0.91 -30.60
CA LEU A 71 -16.08 -1.38 -29.26
C LEU A 71 -16.94 -0.35 -28.52
N SER A 72 -18.16 -0.71 -28.18
CA SER A 72 -19.08 0.13 -27.40
C SER A 72 -19.63 -0.58 -26.17
N GLU A 73 -19.43 -1.90 -26.05
CA GLU A 73 -19.99 -2.72 -24.99
C GLU A 73 -18.88 -3.30 -24.09
N VAL A 74 -19.04 -3.19 -22.77
CA VAL A 74 -18.20 -3.83 -21.76
C VAL A 74 -19.06 -4.56 -20.76
N HIS A 75 -18.81 -5.85 -20.58
CA HIS A 75 -19.57 -6.69 -19.65
C HIS A 75 -18.67 -7.14 -18.50
N ILE A 76 -19.06 -6.82 -17.26
CA ILE A 76 -18.30 -7.19 -16.06
C ILE A 76 -19.05 -8.28 -15.30
N HIS A 77 -18.37 -9.40 -15.05
CA HIS A 77 -18.81 -10.49 -14.21
C HIS A 77 -17.89 -10.66 -13.01
N VAL A 78 -18.43 -10.50 -11.80
CA VAL A 78 -17.70 -10.74 -10.54
C VAL A 78 -18.06 -12.14 -10.04
N THR A 79 -17.04 -13.01 -9.89
CA THR A 79 -17.27 -14.43 -9.56
C THR A 79 -17.50 -14.69 -8.07
N ARG A 80 -16.96 -13.81 -7.20
CA ARG A 80 -17.19 -13.84 -5.74
C ARG A 80 -17.82 -12.52 -5.32
N PRO A 81 -19.14 -12.39 -5.39
CA PRO A 81 -19.83 -11.12 -5.13
C PRO A 81 -19.96 -10.85 -3.63
N ILE A 82 -18.86 -10.94 -2.88
CA ILE A 82 -18.79 -10.54 -1.47
C ILE A 82 -18.36 -9.08 -1.45
N GLU A 83 -19.21 -8.22 -0.91
CA GLU A 83 -18.86 -6.82 -0.72
C GLU A 83 -17.96 -6.71 0.51
N GLU A 84 -16.65 -6.67 0.26
CA GLU A 84 -15.67 -6.33 1.30
C GLU A 84 -15.80 -4.84 1.60
N GLN A 85 -15.98 -4.46 2.87
CA GLN A 85 -16.06 -3.04 3.23
C GLN A 85 -14.73 -2.32 2.94
N HIS A 86 -13.61 -2.99 3.26
CA HIS A 86 -12.25 -2.53 3.01
C HIS A 86 -11.43 -3.67 2.44
N PRO A 87 -10.41 -3.38 1.60
CA PRO A 87 -9.47 -4.41 1.20
C PRO A 87 -8.67 -4.90 2.42
N SER A 88 -8.34 -6.19 2.42
CA SER A 88 -7.59 -6.86 3.47
C SER A 88 -6.46 -7.71 2.89
N SER A 89 -5.69 -8.37 3.75
CA SER A 89 -4.66 -9.34 3.32
C SER A 89 -5.21 -10.52 2.52
N LEU A 90 -6.53 -10.74 2.55
CA LEU A 90 -7.23 -11.83 1.87
C LEU A 90 -7.94 -11.37 0.58
N SER A 91 -7.95 -10.10 0.28
CA SER A 91 -8.63 -9.55 -0.89
C SER A 91 -8.06 -10.10 -2.19
N CYS A 92 -8.95 -10.35 -3.14
CA CYS A 92 -8.61 -10.92 -4.44
C CYS A 92 -8.52 -9.84 -5.50
N TYR A 93 -7.51 -9.92 -6.39
CA TYR A 93 -7.26 -8.94 -7.45
C TYR A 93 -7.18 -9.57 -8.86
N ASN A 94 -7.49 -10.87 -8.98
CA ASN A 94 -7.37 -11.60 -10.24
C ASN A 94 -8.45 -11.22 -11.22
N TYR A 95 -8.11 -11.19 -12.50
CA TYR A 95 -9.07 -10.97 -13.56
C TYR A 95 -8.64 -11.61 -14.89
N THR A 96 -9.65 -11.80 -15.75
CA THR A 96 -9.47 -12.04 -17.18
C THR A 96 -10.22 -10.95 -17.94
N LEU A 97 -9.55 -10.31 -18.89
CA LEU A 97 -10.12 -9.35 -19.82
C LEU A 97 -10.02 -9.92 -21.23
N THR A 98 -11.17 -10.04 -21.90
CA THR A 98 -11.23 -10.49 -23.29
C THR A 98 -11.90 -9.44 -24.16
N VAL A 99 -11.26 -9.02 -25.24
CA VAL A 99 -11.84 -8.16 -26.26
C VAL A 99 -12.02 -8.99 -27.54
N ARG A 100 -13.18 -8.91 -28.14
CA ARG A 100 -13.54 -9.60 -29.38
C ARG A 100 -14.32 -8.65 -30.29
N ALA A 101 -13.90 -8.52 -31.54
CA ALA A 101 -14.65 -7.73 -32.54
C ALA A 101 -15.79 -8.53 -33.19
N ARG A 102 -15.78 -9.85 -33.09
CA ARG A 102 -16.78 -10.72 -33.76
C ARG A 102 -17.40 -11.72 -32.78
N PRO A 103 -18.69 -12.09 -32.90
CA PRO A 103 -19.65 -11.60 -33.92
C PRO A 103 -20.05 -10.12 -33.73
N THR A 104 -20.00 -9.60 -32.48
CA THR A 104 -20.29 -8.20 -32.10
C THR A 104 -19.14 -7.69 -31.26
N PRO A 105 -18.61 -6.45 -31.52
CA PRO A 105 -17.52 -5.90 -30.74
C PRO A 105 -17.92 -5.73 -29.27
N ALA A 106 -17.26 -6.45 -28.37
CA ALA A 106 -17.47 -6.37 -26.94
C ALA A 106 -16.18 -6.70 -26.16
N ALA A 107 -16.07 -6.11 -24.97
CA ALA A 107 -15.10 -6.49 -23.96
C ALA A 107 -15.80 -7.24 -22.81
N HIS A 108 -15.21 -8.34 -22.37
CA HIS A 108 -15.70 -9.13 -21.25
C HIS A 108 -14.64 -9.16 -20.17
N ILE A 109 -15.02 -8.76 -18.96
CA ILE A 109 -14.22 -8.81 -17.75
C ILE A 109 -14.81 -9.87 -16.84
N GLN A 110 -13.99 -10.85 -16.49
CA GLN A 110 -14.29 -11.80 -15.42
C GLN A 110 -13.29 -11.55 -14.29
N ALA A 111 -13.78 -11.15 -13.13
CA ALA A 111 -12.96 -10.80 -11.98
C ALA A 111 -13.38 -11.55 -10.74
N CYS A 112 -12.43 -11.80 -9.83
CA CYS A 112 -12.74 -12.49 -8.57
C CYS A 112 -13.46 -11.59 -7.57
N SER A 113 -13.28 -10.26 -7.67
CA SER A 113 -13.85 -9.25 -6.77
C SER A 113 -14.01 -7.91 -7.49
N ASP A 114 -14.55 -6.91 -6.79
CA ASP A 114 -14.59 -5.51 -7.24
C ASP A 114 -13.19 -4.96 -7.51
N PHE A 115 -12.19 -5.37 -6.70
CA PHE A 115 -10.80 -4.94 -6.87
C PHE A 115 -10.19 -5.52 -8.15
N GLY A 116 -10.44 -6.81 -8.43
CA GLY A 116 -10.03 -7.43 -9.69
C GLY A 116 -10.71 -6.77 -10.90
N ALA A 117 -12.00 -6.40 -10.77
CA ALA A 117 -12.71 -5.68 -11.83
C ALA A 117 -12.12 -4.28 -12.06
N ALA A 118 -11.73 -3.55 -11.00
CA ALA A 118 -11.05 -2.27 -11.13
C ALA A 118 -9.68 -2.41 -11.82
N TYR A 119 -8.90 -3.45 -11.51
CA TYR A 119 -7.64 -3.75 -12.20
C TYR A 119 -7.84 -4.09 -13.68
N ALA A 120 -8.91 -4.80 -14.01
CA ALA A 120 -9.26 -5.08 -15.40
C ALA A 120 -9.65 -3.81 -16.17
N LEU A 121 -10.42 -2.90 -15.54
CA LEU A 121 -10.77 -1.60 -16.13
C LEU A 121 -9.53 -0.72 -16.34
N GLU A 122 -8.58 -0.72 -15.40
CA GLU A 122 -7.28 -0.07 -15.58
C GLU A 122 -6.55 -0.64 -16.80
N GLY A 123 -6.42 -1.98 -16.89
CA GLY A 123 -5.81 -2.66 -18.03
C GLY A 123 -6.50 -2.33 -19.36
N LEU A 124 -7.83 -2.28 -19.36
CA LEU A 124 -8.62 -1.87 -20.53
C LEU A 124 -8.29 -0.43 -20.94
N THR A 125 -8.20 0.49 -19.97
CA THR A 125 -7.87 1.90 -20.20
C THR A 125 -6.48 2.04 -20.83
N GLN A 126 -5.50 1.28 -20.33
CA GLN A 126 -4.13 1.30 -20.86
C GLN A 126 -4.00 0.74 -22.28
N LEU A 127 -4.91 -0.14 -22.69
CA LEU A 127 -4.97 -0.67 -24.07
C LEU A 127 -5.55 0.34 -25.05
N VAL A 128 -6.23 1.38 -24.58
CA VAL A 128 -6.85 2.40 -25.43
C VAL A 128 -5.89 3.57 -25.63
N ARG A 129 -5.54 3.87 -26.87
CA ARG A 129 -4.77 5.06 -27.22
C ARG A 129 -5.44 5.81 -28.38
N THR A 130 -5.70 7.08 -28.19
CA THR A 130 -6.33 7.92 -29.23
C THR A 130 -7.59 7.30 -29.86
N GLY A 131 -8.44 6.68 -29.02
CA GLY A 131 -9.68 6.04 -29.47
C GLY A 131 -9.52 4.71 -30.19
N ARG A 132 -8.37 4.03 -30.01
CA ARG A 132 -8.07 2.75 -30.67
C ARG A 132 -7.44 1.74 -29.74
N MET A 133 -7.68 0.49 -30.04
CA MET A 133 -6.89 -0.65 -29.56
C MET A 133 -6.03 -1.20 -30.70
N PRO A 134 -4.86 -1.76 -30.42
CA PRO A 134 -3.95 -2.26 -31.44
C PRO A 134 -4.49 -3.48 -32.19
N HIS A 135 -5.38 -4.25 -31.57
CA HIS A 135 -5.89 -5.50 -32.06
C HIS A 135 -7.39 -5.65 -31.75
N ASP A 136 -8.12 -6.35 -32.59
CA ASP A 136 -9.54 -6.64 -32.45
C ASP A 136 -9.82 -7.90 -31.63
N THR A 137 -8.77 -8.65 -31.32
CA THR A 137 -8.82 -9.84 -30.47
C THR A 137 -7.70 -9.76 -29.45
N ILE A 138 -8.05 -9.57 -28.17
CA ILE A 138 -7.12 -9.44 -27.06
C ILE A 138 -7.62 -10.33 -25.91
N THR A 139 -6.72 -11.05 -25.28
CA THR A 139 -6.96 -11.77 -24.03
C THR A 139 -5.87 -11.42 -23.03
N VAL A 140 -6.25 -10.92 -21.88
CA VAL A 140 -5.38 -10.63 -20.73
C VAL A 140 -5.80 -11.52 -19.59
N VAL A 141 -4.85 -12.24 -19.01
CA VAL A 141 -5.04 -12.95 -17.74
C VAL A 141 -4.03 -12.37 -16.76
N ASP A 142 -4.53 -11.92 -15.61
CA ASP A 142 -3.67 -11.26 -14.64
C ASP A 142 -4.03 -11.70 -13.21
N GLU A 143 -2.98 -12.01 -12.48
CA GLU A 143 -2.98 -12.33 -11.07
C GLU A 143 -1.69 -11.78 -10.46
N PRO A 144 -1.76 -10.91 -9.43
CA PRO A 144 -0.55 -10.41 -8.81
C PRO A 144 0.30 -11.52 -8.20
N ASP A 145 1.61 -11.54 -8.50
CA ASP A 145 2.56 -12.49 -7.91
C ASP A 145 2.69 -12.31 -6.40
N TYR A 146 2.53 -11.07 -5.90
CA TYR A 146 2.64 -10.72 -4.50
C TYR A 146 1.35 -10.13 -3.96
N LYS A 147 0.95 -10.58 -2.78
CA LYS A 147 -0.22 -10.04 -2.07
C LYS A 147 0.04 -8.64 -1.50
N TRP A 148 1.29 -8.33 -1.14
CA TRP A 148 1.72 -7.04 -0.66
C TRP A 148 2.52 -6.33 -1.75
N ARG A 149 2.00 -5.24 -2.26
CA ARG A 149 2.64 -4.35 -3.23
C ARG A 149 2.50 -2.94 -2.71
N GLY A 150 3.39 -2.60 -1.75
CA GLY A 150 3.28 -1.42 -0.92
C GLY A 150 4.15 -0.27 -1.38
N LEU A 151 3.74 0.91 -0.94
CA LEU A 151 4.56 2.12 -0.90
C LEU A 151 4.44 2.71 0.50
N MET A 152 5.58 2.99 1.15
CA MET A 152 5.61 3.67 2.44
C MET A 152 5.63 5.18 2.25
N LEU A 153 4.80 5.90 3.01
CA LEU A 153 4.79 7.35 3.10
C LEU A 153 5.09 7.78 4.53
N ASP A 154 6.21 8.46 4.71
CA ASP A 154 6.65 8.94 6.01
C ASP A 154 6.01 10.29 6.35
N THR A 155 4.93 10.24 7.14
CA THR A 155 4.23 11.43 7.66
C THR A 155 4.67 11.79 9.08
N GLY A 156 5.42 10.93 9.73
CA GLY A 156 6.04 11.17 11.04
C GLY A 156 7.18 12.19 10.95
N ARG A 157 7.93 12.21 9.85
CA ARG A 157 9.00 13.20 9.61
C ARG A 157 8.52 14.39 8.81
N ARG A 158 7.63 14.19 7.82
CA ARG A 158 7.11 15.26 6.97
C ARG A 158 5.61 15.13 6.75
N PHE A 159 4.86 16.20 7.01
CA PHE A 159 3.44 16.23 6.72
C PHE A 159 3.17 16.44 5.23
N PHE A 160 2.22 15.69 4.69
CA PHE A 160 1.68 15.84 3.34
C PHE A 160 0.19 16.13 3.43
N PRO A 161 -0.31 17.19 2.77
CA PRO A 161 -1.76 17.46 2.71
C PRO A 161 -2.54 16.25 2.16
N LEU A 162 -3.77 16.07 2.62
CA LEU A 162 -4.62 14.94 2.23
C LEU A 162 -4.77 14.82 0.70
N ASP A 163 -4.90 15.95 -0.02
CA ASP A 163 -4.98 15.95 -1.49
C ASP A 163 -3.71 15.40 -2.15
N THR A 164 -2.54 15.67 -1.57
CA THR A 164 -1.28 15.07 -2.04
C THR A 164 -1.29 13.56 -1.86
N VAL A 165 -1.79 13.06 -0.72
CA VAL A 165 -1.91 11.62 -0.47
C VAL A 165 -2.93 10.99 -1.42
N LYS A 166 -4.04 11.66 -1.71
CA LYS A 166 -5.02 11.19 -2.71
C LYS A 166 -4.42 11.07 -4.11
N ASN A 167 -3.63 12.05 -4.53
CA ASN A 167 -2.92 11.98 -5.82
C ASN A 167 -1.92 10.81 -5.86
N LEU A 168 -1.26 10.53 -4.74
CA LEU A 168 -0.40 9.35 -4.60
C LEU A 168 -1.21 8.06 -4.73
N LEU A 169 -2.36 7.97 -4.07
CA LEU A 169 -3.27 6.82 -4.15
C LEU A 169 -3.79 6.59 -5.58
N ASP A 170 -4.06 7.66 -6.35
CA ASP A 170 -4.41 7.56 -7.76
C ASP A 170 -3.27 6.96 -8.59
N THR A 171 -2.05 7.43 -8.35
CA THR A 171 -0.85 6.88 -9.01
C THR A 171 -0.62 5.42 -8.64
N MET A 172 -0.76 5.07 -7.36
CA MET A 172 -0.66 3.68 -6.87
C MET A 172 -1.69 2.76 -7.55
N ALA A 173 -2.94 3.23 -7.70
CA ALA A 173 -3.98 2.47 -8.38
C ALA A 173 -3.63 2.21 -9.86
N GLY A 174 -3.09 3.22 -10.57
CA GLY A 174 -2.68 3.09 -11.98
C GLY A 174 -1.57 2.08 -12.22
N VAL A 175 -0.75 1.81 -11.21
CA VAL A 175 0.33 0.79 -11.26
C VAL A 175 0.02 -0.44 -10.40
N LYS A 176 -1.24 -0.62 -9.97
CA LYS A 176 -1.75 -1.77 -9.22
C LYS A 176 -1.03 -2.04 -7.90
N LEU A 177 -0.47 -1.01 -7.25
CA LEU A 177 -0.06 -1.10 -5.85
C LEU A 177 -1.31 -1.18 -4.96
N ASN A 178 -1.24 -1.98 -3.87
CA ASN A 178 -2.42 -2.26 -3.04
C ASN A 178 -2.22 -1.99 -1.54
N VAL A 179 -1.08 -1.45 -1.14
CA VAL A 179 -0.82 -1.09 0.27
C VAL A 179 -0.15 0.28 0.34
N LEU A 180 -0.80 1.23 1.00
CA LEU A 180 -0.16 2.43 1.52
C LEU A 180 0.27 2.14 2.96
N HIS A 181 1.58 1.98 3.16
CA HIS A 181 2.17 1.90 4.48
C HIS A 181 2.35 3.32 5.02
N LEU A 182 1.53 3.70 6.00
CA LEU A 182 1.51 5.04 6.55
C LEU A 182 2.37 5.10 7.82
N HIS A 183 3.62 5.54 7.68
CA HIS A 183 4.52 5.78 8.82
C HIS A 183 4.07 7.07 9.53
N ALA A 184 3.25 6.92 10.57
CA ALA A 184 2.48 8.02 11.15
C ALA A 184 3.16 8.68 12.35
N SER A 185 4.21 8.08 12.89
CA SER A 185 4.95 8.62 14.03
C SER A 185 6.44 8.47 13.88
N ASP A 186 7.18 9.52 14.28
CA ASP A 186 8.64 9.53 14.30
C ASP A 186 9.15 10.65 15.24
N PHE A 187 10.44 11.00 15.21
CA PHE A 187 11.05 12.06 16.02
C PHE A 187 10.32 13.41 15.92
N CYS A 188 9.81 13.75 14.75
CA CYS A 188 9.26 15.08 14.49
C CYS A 188 7.84 15.22 15.00
N ARG A 189 7.02 14.20 14.85
CA ARG A 189 5.59 14.26 15.16
C ARG A 189 4.95 12.89 15.31
N PHE A 190 3.83 12.87 15.97
CA PHE A 190 2.73 11.94 15.79
C PHE A 190 1.74 12.63 14.86
N SER A 191 1.51 12.10 13.65
CA SER A 191 0.84 12.85 12.57
C SER A 191 -0.69 12.73 12.57
N ILE A 192 -1.29 12.01 13.52
CA ILE A 192 -2.73 11.74 13.57
C ILE A 192 -3.32 12.30 14.86
N GLU A 193 -4.47 12.92 14.76
CA GLU A 193 -5.24 13.37 15.91
C GLU A 193 -5.61 12.19 16.82
N SER A 194 -5.34 12.33 18.12
CA SER A 194 -5.87 11.45 19.15
C SER A 194 -6.87 12.21 20.03
N LYS A 195 -8.07 11.67 20.15
CA LYS A 195 -9.10 12.21 21.05
C LYS A 195 -8.80 11.90 22.53
N ARG A 196 -8.09 10.77 22.77
CA ARG A 196 -7.60 10.42 24.11
C ARG A 196 -6.44 11.29 24.55
N PHE A 197 -5.59 11.68 23.59
CA PHE A 197 -4.35 12.43 23.84
C PHE A 197 -4.24 13.66 22.93
N PRO A 198 -5.10 14.66 23.05
CA PRO A 198 -5.14 15.81 22.13
C PRO A 198 -3.84 16.63 22.10
N ASN A 199 -3.02 16.52 23.15
CA ASN A 199 -1.73 17.21 23.21
C ASN A 199 -0.72 16.73 22.14
N LEU A 200 -0.90 15.54 21.58
CA LEU A 200 -0.02 15.01 20.53
C LEU A 200 0.06 15.92 19.31
N THR A 201 -1.07 16.48 18.89
CA THR A 201 -1.15 17.31 17.68
C THR A 201 -1.27 18.80 17.99
N SER A 202 -1.82 19.21 19.14
CA SER A 202 -1.99 20.62 19.49
C SER A 202 -0.65 21.36 19.70
N SER A 203 0.44 20.63 19.96
CA SER A 203 1.81 21.17 20.11
C SER A 203 2.57 21.33 18.78
N LEU A 204 2.01 20.87 17.66
CA LEU A 204 2.68 20.91 16.36
C LEU A 204 2.62 22.31 15.74
N THR A 205 3.75 22.99 15.70
CA THR A 205 3.89 24.37 15.19
C THR A 205 5.12 24.50 14.28
N GLY A 206 5.16 25.57 13.47
CA GLY A 206 6.29 25.88 12.59
C GLY A 206 6.52 24.77 11.57
N ILE A 207 7.75 24.31 11.44
CA ILE A 207 8.13 23.23 10.50
C ILE A 207 7.52 21.87 10.85
N LYS A 208 7.04 21.71 12.09
CA LYS A 208 6.33 20.52 12.55
C LYS A 208 4.80 20.64 12.40
N ALA A 209 4.29 21.76 11.89
CA ALA A 209 2.85 21.95 11.69
C ALA A 209 2.29 20.93 10.71
N GLY A 210 1.00 20.66 10.87
CA GLY A 210 0.25 19.71 10.05
C GLY A 210 0.11 18.33 10.73
N HIS A 211 -1.12 17.86 10.71
CA HIS A 211 -1.53 16.53 11.14
C HIS A 211 -2.84 16.19 10.43
N TYR A 212 -3.23 14.95 10.50
CA TYR A 212 -4.53 14.48 10.02
C TYR A 212 -5.51 14.43 11.18
N THR A 213 -6.70 14.96 10.99
CA THR A 213 -7.84 14.68 11.88
C THR A 213 -8.27 13.22 11.69
N GLN A 214 -9.06 12.68 12.61
CA GLN A 214 -9.63 11.34 12.43
C GLN A 214 -10.59 11.28 11.23
N ASP A 215 -11.24 12.39 10.90
CA ASP A 215 -12.06 12.51 9.69
C ASP A 215 -11.19 12.48 8.42
N ASP A 216 -10.04 13.15 8.39
CA ASP A 216 -9.08 13.06 7.28
C ASP A 216 -8.59 11.63 7.07
N ILE A 217 -8.30 10.89 8.14
CA ILE A 217 -7.89 9.48 8.06
C ILE A 217 -9.05 8.61 7.53
N THR A 218 -10.26 8.82 8.00
CA THR A 218 -11.45 8.11 7.51
C THR A 218 -11.67 8.37 6.02
N GLU A 219 -11.50 9.62 5.58
CA GLU A 219 -11.58 9.99 4.17
C GLU A 219 -10.47 9.36 3.35
N MET A 220 -9.22 9.36 3.84
CA MET A 220 -8.06 8.70 3.21
C MET A 220 -8.32 7.21 3.01
N ILE A 221 -8.79 6.51 4.06
CA ILE A 221 -9.09 5.07 4.03
C ILE A 221 -10.21 4.77 3.03
N SER A 222 -11.28 5.57 3.03
CA SER A 222 -12.38 5.41 2.07
C SER A 222 -11.91 5.60 0.63
N TYR A 223 -11.10 6.63 0.38
CA TYR A 223 -10.53 6.94 -0.93
C TYR A 223 -9.59 5.84 -1.43
N ALA A 224 -8.73 5.32 -0.55
CA ALA A 224 -7.85 4.20 -0.83
C ALA A 224 -8.64 2.91 -1.11
N SER A 225 -9.65 2.61 -0.28
CA SER A 225 -10.51 1.44 -0.41
C SER A 225 -11.24 1.38 -1.76
N ASP A 226 -11.74 2.51 -2.26
CA ASP A 226 -12.37 2.61 -3.58
C ASP A 226 -11.41 2.28 -4.73
N ARG A 227 -10.10 2.24 -4.46
CA ARG A 227 -9.01 1.91 -5.40
C ARG A 227 -8.39 0.54 -5.16
N GLY A 228 -8.92 -0.21 -4.18
CA GLY A 228 -8.39 -1.51 -3.78
C GLY A 228 -7.07 -1.39 -3.01
N ILE A 229 -6.83 -0.25 -2.37
CA ILE A 229 -5.62 0.02 -1.61
C ILE A 229 -5.93 -0.04 -0.12
N ARG A 230 -5.16 -0.83 0.62
CA ARG A 230 -5.13 -0.90 2.08
C ARG A 230 -4.35 0.28 2.63
N VAL A 231 -4.74 0.80 3.80
CA VAL A 231 -3.93 1.77 4.55
C VAL A 231 -3.47 1.10 5.83
N VAL A 232 -2.22 0.69 5.86
CA VAL A 232 -1.59 0.03 7.01
C VAL A 232 -0.85 1.09 7.83
N PRO A 233 -1.30 1.38 9.07
CA PRO A 233 -0.64 2.36 9.90
C PRO A 233 0.61 1.80 10.56
N GLU A 234 1.63 2.64 10.70
CA GLU A 234 2.79 2.39 11.54
C GLU A 234 2.88 3.42 12.66
N PHE A 235 3.04 2.92 13.88
CA PHE A 235 3.32 3.69 15.08
C PHE A 235 4.63 3.20 15.65
N ASP A 236 5.72 3.85 15.25
CA ASP A 236 7.05 3.38 15.54
C ASP A 236 7.43 3.58 16.99
N VAL A 237 7.69 2.47 17.65
CA VAL A 237 8.01 2.36 19.09
C VAL A 237 8.88 1.13 19.35
N PRO A 238 9.76 1.13 20.37
CA PRO A 238 10.03 2.22 21.31
C PRO A 238 11.04 3.25 20.83
N GLY A 239 11.79 2.97 19.76
CA GLY A 239 12.60 3.93 19.03
C GLY A 239 11.74 4.97 18.34
N HIS A 240 12.34 5.93 17.63
CA HIS A 240 11.62 6.89 16.76
C HIS A 240 10.42 7.63 17.41
N SER A 241 10.32 7.61 18.75
CA SER A 241 9.13 8.03 19.51
C SER A 241 9.13 9.50 19.93
N GLY A 242 9.97 10.36 19.32
CA GLY A 242 10.05 11.79 19.69
C GLY A 242 8.74 12.55 19.52
N GLY A 243 7.88 12.16 18.58
CA GLY A 243 6.54 12.70 18.39
C GLY A 243 5.59 12.43 19.57
N LEU A 244 5.91 11.46 20.42
CA LEU A 244 5.13 11.12 21.63
C LEU A 244 5.59 11.88 22.89
N LEU A 245 6.64 12.72 22.81
CA LEU A 245 7.12 13.53 23.93
C LEU A 245 6.03 14.40 24.60
N PRO A 246 4.98 14.90 23.91
CA PRO A 246 3.88 15.59 24.58
C PRO A 246 3.12 14.74 25.62
N LEU A 247 3.27 13.42 25.60
CA LEU A 247 2.70 12.50 26.60
C LEU A 247 3.64 12.20 27.76
N SER A 248 4.83 12.81 27.79
CA SER A 248 5.79 12.65 28.89
C SER A 248 5.29 13.37 30.16
N GLY A 249 5.73 12.90 31.32
CA GLY A 249 5.45 13.55 32.60
C GLY A 249 5.01 12.59 33.71
N PRO A 250 4.64 13.11 34.88
CA PRO A 250 4.19 12.27 36.00
C PRO A 250 2.94 11.47 35.63
N GLY A 251 3.10 10.16 35.51
CA GLY A 251 2.00 9.25 35.15
C GLY A 251 1.79 9.04 33.64
N GLY A 252 2.59 9.68 32.78
CA GLY A 252 2.61 9.47 31.33
C GLY A 252 3.76 8.57 30.87
N ILE A 253 4.08 8.68 29.58
CA ILE A 253 5.19 7.95 28.97
C ILE A 253 6.52 8.39 29.57
N GLN A 254 7.34 7.42 29.94
CA GLN A 254 8.72 7.62 30.37
C GLN A 254 9.65 7.41 29.18
N PHE A 255 10.65 8.28 29.05
CA PHE A 255 11.65 8.19 27.99
C PHE A 255 13.02 7.94 28.59
N CYS A 256 13.88 7.26 27.85
CA CYS A 256 15.29 7.14 28.16
C CYS A 256 15.98 8.50 28.03
N GLU A 257 17.20 8.63 28.57
CA GLU A 257 17.94 9.87 28.46
C GLU A 257 18.01 10.36 27.00
N THR A 258 17.77 11.64 26.81
CA THR A 258 17.80 12.29 25.51
C THR A 258 19.22 12.67 25.15
N GLY A 259 19.91 11.80 24.43
CA GLY A 259 21.19 12.18 23.78
C GLY A 259 20.99 13.16 22.62
N SER A 260 22.06 13.64 22.04
CA SER A 260 22.06 14.57 20.91
C SER A 260 22.24 13.82 19.59
N GLY A 261 21.16 13.50 18.88
CA GLY A 261 21.23 12.89 17.54
C GLY A 261 20.08 11.94 17.25
N PRO A 262 19.86 11.56 16.00
CA PRO A 262 18.75 10.68 15.61
C PRO A 262 18.79 9.30 16.28
N SER A 263 19.98 8.73 16.44
CA SER A 263 20.22 7.41 17.04
C SER A 263 20.61 7.46 18.52
N SER A 264 20.37 8.57 19.22
CA SER A 264 20.90 8.81 20.57
C SER A 264 19.85 8.65 21.68
N GLY A 265 18.88 7.78 21.53
CA GLY A 265 17.81 7.51 22.54
C GLY A 265 16.80 8.64 22.72
N ARG A 266 16.94 9.74 21.97
CA ARG A 266 16.00 10.85 22.03
C ARG A 266 14.65 10.39 21.50
N GLY A 267 13.67 10.36 22.42
CA GLY A 267 12.34 9.84 22.08
C GLY A 267 12.22 8.32 22.14
N GLN A 268 13.22 7.61 22.69
CA GLN A 268 13.04 6.19 22.96
C GLN A 268 12.23 5.98 24.25
N ILE A 269 11.15 5.20 24.14
CA ILE A 269 10.27 4.90 25.27
C ILE A 269 10.96 3.90 26.20
N PHE A 270 10.88 4.20 27.48
CA PHE A 270 11.33 3.32 28.56
C PHE A 270 10.18 2.42 29.03
N ASN A 271 10.43 1.11 29.07
CA ASN A 271 9.55 0.14 29.71
C ASN A 271 9.64 0.29 31.23
N ASP A 272 9.03 1.32 31.77
CA ASP A 272 9.10 1.66 33.18
C ASP A 272 8.48 0.58 34.08
N PRO A 273 9.04 0.33 35.27
CA PRO A 273 8.54 -0.73 36.16
C PRO A 273 7.11 -0.53 36.67
N ALA A 274 6.61 0.72 36.65
CA ALA A 274 5.25 1.03 37.01
C ALA A 274 4.24 0.78 35.88
N GLY A 275 4.75 0.48 34.66
CA GLY A 275 3.95 0.17 33.48
C GLY A 275 3.20 1.36 32.88
N LYS A 276 3.58 2.59 33.20
CA LYS A 276 2.88 3.81 32.74
C LYS A 276 3.05 4.02 31.24
N SER A 277 4.27 3.83 30.74
CA SER A 277 4.55 3.89 29.30
C SER A 277 3.73 2.88 28.52
N TYR A 278 3.68 1.62 28.99
CA TYR A 278 2.86 0.59 28.36
C TYR A 278 1.36 0.95 28.36
N GLN A 279 0.82 1.39 29.53
CA GLN A 279 -0.60 1.76 29.63
C GLN A 279 -0.97 2.90 28.67
N ALA A 280 -0.13 3.93 28.56
CA ALA A 280 -0.36 5.04 27.65
C ALA A 280 -0.30 4.61 26.18
N MET A 281 0.71 3.80 25.82
CA MET A 281 0.84 3.28 24.46
C MET A 281 -0.28 2.33 24.09
N HIS A 282 -0.66 1.41 24.98
CA HIS A 282 -1.79 0.52 24.77
C HIS A 282 -3.08 1.32 24.49
N ALA A 283 -3.37 2.34 25.30
CA ALA A 283 -4.57 3.17 25.11
C ALA A 283 -4.54 3.97 23.80
N LEU A 284 -3.37 4.44 23.37
CA LEU A 284 -3.20 5.13 22.08
C LEU A 284 -3.38 4.17 20.91
N LEU A 285 -2.73 3.00 20.95
CA LEU A 285 -2.81 2.00 19.89
C LEU A 285 -4.21 1.38 19.78
N GLU A 286 -4.93 1.23 20.90
CA GLU A 286 -6.34 0.82 20.90
C GLU A 286 -7.21 1.83 20.11
N GLU A 287 -7.07 3.14 20.39
CA GLU A 287 -7.77 4.19 19.64
C GLU A 287 -7.43 4.15 18.15
N MET A 288 -6.17 3.97 17.80
CA MET A 288 -5.73 3.88 16.42
C MET A 288 -6.21 2.58 15.76
N SER A 289 -6.28 1.49 16.51
CA SER A 289 -6.83 0.21 16.02
C SER A 289 -8.30 0.32 15.61
N ASP A 290 -9.08 1.09 16.36
CA ASP A 290 -10.49 1.36 16.04
C ASP A 290 -10.62 2.27 14.80
N LEU A 291 -9.68 3.18 14.60
CA LEU A 291 -9.68 4.12 13.48
C LEU A 291 -9.28 3.45 12.15
N PHE A 292 -8.32 2.52 12.19
CA PHE A 292 -7.80 1.84 10.99
C PHE A 292 -8.41 0.44 10.85
N PRO A 293 -9.25 0.19 9.84
CA PRO A 293 -9.93 -1.10 9.68
C PRO A 293 -9.03 -2.22 9.15
N ASP A 294 -7.79 -1.91 8.73
CA ASP A 294 -6.87 -2.92 8.22
C ASP A 294 -6.56 -3.99 9.26
N ASP A 295 -6.35 -5.22 8.80
CA ASP A 295 -6.03 -6.39 9.62
C ASP A 295 -4.57 -6.41 10.08
N VAL A 296 -3.75 -5.44 9.69
CA VAL A 296 -2.34 -5.30 10.06
C VAL A 296 -2.10 -3.97 10.77
N MET A 297 -1.24 -3.97 11.79
CA MET A 297 -0.71 -2.78 12.45
C MET A 297 0.80 -2.92 12.61
N HIS A 298 1.54 -1.96 12.07
CA HIS A 298 3.00 -1.92 12.14
C HIS A 298 3.46 -1.15 13.38
N LEU A 299 4.40 -1.71 14.12
CA LEU A 299 4.91 -1.17 15.39
C LEU A 299 6.30 -0.53 15.27
N GLY A 300 6.92 -0.57 14.08
CA GLY A 300 8.32 -0.18 13.92
C GLY A 300 9.25 -1.20 14.55
N CYS A 301 9.72 -0.90 15.76
CA CYS A 301 10.65 -1.72 16.57
C CYS A 301 12.10 -1.72 16.04
N ASP A 302 12.47 -0.73 15.23
CA ASP A 302 13.82 -0.58 14.69
C ASP A 302 14.66 0.44 15.45
N GLU A 303 15.95 0.43 15.16
CA GLU A 303 16.98 1.41 15.57
C GLU A 303 16.94 1.79 17.06
N THR A 304 16.57 0.86 17.94
CA THR A 304 16.61 1.08 19.40
C THR A 304 18.02 1.11 19.93
N SER A 305 18.26 1.90 20.98
CA SER A 305 19.57 2.12 21.58
C SER A 305 19.60 1.70 23.04
N VAL A 306 20.74 1.19 23.49
CA VAL A 306 21.02 1.02 24.93
C VAL A 306 21.48 2.36 25.49
N VAL A 307 20.59 3.03 26.21
CA VAL A 307 20.88 4.36 26.77
C VAL A 307 20.08 4.59 28.06
N GLY A 308 20.75 5.12 29.09
CA GLY A 308 20.12 5.36 30.37
C GLY A 308 19.47 4.09 30.95
N PRO A 309 18.18 4.13 31.32
CA PRO A 309 17.44 2.97 31.83
C PRO A 309 17.01 1.99 30.74
N CYS A 310 17.12 2.33 29.44
CA CYS A 310 16.78 1.45 28.32
C CYS A 310 17.88 0.41 28.10
N THR A 311 17.68 -0.76 28.65
CA THR A 311 18.48 -1.94 28.34
C THR A 311 17.84 -2.72 27.20
N LEU A 312 18.61 -3.57 26.51
CA LEU A 312 18.07 -4.45 25.44
C LEU A 312 16.88 -5.27 25.96
N ASP A 313 17.04 -5.93 27.13
CA ASP A 313 15.99 -6.77 27.69
C ASP A 313 14.70 -5.97 28.02
N SER A 314 14.85 -4.78 28.59
CA SER A 314 13.71 -3.89 28.88
C SER A 314 12.98 -3.45 27.59
N THR A 315 13.75 -3.09 26.56
CA THR A 315 13.23 -2.71 25.24
C THR A 315 12.47 -3.86 24.59
N PHE A 316 13.09 -5.02 24.51
CA PHE A 316 12.47 -6.22 23.91
C PHE A 316 11.23 -6.71 24.65
N GLN A 317 11.19 -6.57 25.98
CA GLN A 317 9.98 -6.85 26.76
C GLN A 317 8.85 -5.88 26.41
N PHE A 318 9.16 -4.60 26.17
CA PHE A 318 8.17 -3.60 25.79
C PHE A 318 7.58 -3.90 24.40
N GLU A 319 8.41 -4.15 23.42
CA GLU A 319 8.00 -4.53 22.06
C GLU A 319 7.12 -5.80 22.07
N ARG A 320 7.54 -6.82 22.83
CA ARG A 320 6.76 -8.06 22.97
C ARG A 320 5.38 -7.82 23.58
N LYS A 321 5.28 -6.96 24.59
CA LYS A 321 3.99 -6.60 25.20
C LYS A 321 3.08 -5.91 24.18
N LEU A 322 3.62 -4.99 23.38
CA LEU A 322 2.84 -4.28 22.37
C LEU A 322 2.44 -5.19 21.22
N ALA A 323 3.35 -6.02 20.69
CA ALA A 323 3.02 -7.00 19.66
C ALA A 323 1.94 -7.98 20.14
N THR A 324 2.00 -8.39 21.41
CA THR A 324 0.96 -9.24 22.02
C THR A 324 -0.37 -8.51 22.11
N ALA A 325 -0.38 -7.23 22.52
CA ALA A 325 -1.60 -6.44 22.58
C ALA A 325 -2.24 -6.26 21.21
N VAL A 326 -1.44 -5.98 20.17
CA VAL A 326 -1.94 -5.90 18.78
C VAL A 326 -2.60 -7.21 18.36
N ALA A 327 -1.98 -8.35 18.67
CA ALA A 327 -2.51 -9.66 18.29
C ALA A 327 -3.74 -10.07 19.11
N VAL A 328 -3.70 -9.89 20.43
CA VAL A 328 -4.68 -10.46 21.36
C VAL A 328 -5.79 -9.46 21.72
N ASP A 329 -5.42 -8.22 22.05
CA ASP A 329 -6.38 -7.24 22.55
C ASP A 329 -7.09 -6.53 21.38
N PHE A 330 -6.37 -6.27 20.26
CA PHE A 330 -6.93 -5.56 19.11
C PHE A 330 -7.33 -6.50 17.97
N GLY A 331 -6.95 -7.79 18.02
CA GLY A 331 -7.31 -8.78 17.00
C GLY A 331 -6.68 -8.51 15.63
N LYS A 332 -5.53 -7.81 15.58
CA LYS A 332 -4.81 -7.49 14.35
C LYS A 332 -3.51 -8.28 14.25
N THR A 333 -3.00 -8.39 13.05
CA THR A 333 -1.66 -8.94 12.81
C THR A 333 -0.60 -7.88 13.12
N PRO A 334 0.31 -8.10 14.07
CA PRO A 334 1.44 -7.20 14.26
C PRO A 334 2.40 -7.29 13.08
N GLU A 335 2.97 -6.16 12.68
CA GLU A 335 4.09 -6.05 11.76
C GLU A 335 5.17 -5.21 12.42
N GLY A 336 6.43 -5.44 12.07
CA GLY A 336 7.57 -4.64 12.53
C GLY A 336 8.75 -4.82 11.62
N TRP A 337 9.72 -3.92 11.75
CA TRP A 337 10.98 -4.04 11.04
C TRP A 337 11.73 -5.29 11.47
N GLU A 338 12.79 -5.66 10.76
CA GLU A 338 13.50 -6.94 10.97
C GLU A 338 13.94 -7.17 12.42
N GLU A 339 14.18 -6.09 13.19
CA GLU A 339 14.62 -6.14 14.58
C GLU A 339 13.60 -6.81 15.52
N ILE A 340 12.30 -6.65 15.27
CA ILE A 340 11.24 -7.27 16.09
C ILE A 340 11.40 -8.80 16.15
N TYR A 341 11.96 -9.39 15.12
CA TYR A 341 12.17 -10.83 15.01
C TYR A 341 13.62 -11.24 15.34
N PHE A 342 14.60 -10.62 14.67
CA PHE A 342 15.99 -11.07 14.74
C PHE A 342 16.69 -10.61 16.02
N ASP A 343 16.42 -9.41 16.49
CA ASP A 343 17.08 -8.85 17.68
C ASP A 343 16.26 -9.08 18.94
N ALA A 344 14.98 -8.72 18.91
CA ALA A 344 14.14 -8.68 20.09
C ALA A 344 13.49 -10.03 20.42
N GLY A 345 13.31 -10.91 19.43
CA GLY A 345 12.47 -12.10 19.61
C GLY A 345 11.07 -11.73 20.11
N ALA A 346 10.61 -10.53 19.78
CA ALA A 346 9.33 -9.97 20.20
C ALA A 346 8.17 -10.41 19.28
N ALA A 347 8.51 -10.91 18.10
CA ALA A 347 7.55 -11.36 17.11
C ALA A 347 6.68 -12.50 17.64
N THR A 348 5.36 -12.33 17.56
CA THR A 348 4.38 -13.42 17.73
C THR A 348 4.46 -14.37 16.53
N ASN A 349 3.75 -15.52 16.60
CA ASN A 349 3.80 -16.49 15.48
C ASN A 349 3.28 -15.91 14.16
N ASP A 350 2.31 -14.99 14.21
CA ASP A 350 1.67 -14.39 13.05
C ASP A 350 2.28 -13.04 12.63
N THR A 351 3.28 -12.55 13.36
CA THR A 351 3.94 -11.28 13.05
C THR A 351 4.51 -11.30 11.64
N ILE A 352 4.23 -10.25 10.87
CA ILE A 352 4.86 -9.97 9.59
C ILE A 352 6.19 -9.27 9.87
N VAL A 353 7.27 -9.75 9.25
CA VAL A 353 8.60 -9.18 9.41
C VAL A 353 8.96 -8.39 8.16
N ASN A 354 9.18 -7.09 8.31
CA ASN A 354 9.58 -6.20 7.23
C ASN A 354 11.10 -6.08 7.22
N VAL A 355 11.75 -6.71 6.24
CA VAL A 355 13.21 -6.71 6.13
C VAL A 355 13.67 -5.48 5.34
N TRP A 356 14.68 -4.76 5.87
CA TRP A 356 15.07 -3.47 5.30
C TRP A 356 16.58 -3.24 5.22
N SER A 357 17.41 -3.95 6.00
CA SER A 357 18.81 -3.60 6.17
C SER A 357 19.77 -4.78 6.15
N ARG A 358 19.68 -5.69 7.14
CA ARG A 358 20.68 -6.73 7.41
C ARG A 358 20.28 -8.12 6.96
N HIS A 359 18.98 -8.35 6.83
CA HIS A 359 18.40 -9.66 6.59
C HIS A 359 17.60 -9.67 5.28
N GLU A 360 17.38 -10.88 4.77
CA GLU A 360 16.65 -11.12 3.53
C GLU A 360 15.31 -11.81 3.81
N ALA A 361 14.27 -11.49 3.02
CA ALA A 361 12.94 -12.10 3.20
C ALA A 361 12.95 -13.65 3.18
N PRO A 362 13.82 -14.35 2.41
CA PRO A 362 13.95 -15.81 2.49
C PRO A 362 14.34 -16.34 3.86
N GLU A 363 15.13 -15.63 4.67
CA GLU A 363 15.50 -16.05 6.02
C GLU A 363 14.28 -16.12 6.94
N VAL A 364 13.36 -15.16 6.78
CA VAL A 364 12.10 -15.12 7.52
C VAL A 364 11.13 -16.18 7.02
N THR A 365 10.94 -16.28 5.69
CA THR A 365 9.95 -17.20 5.11
C THR A 365 10.34 -18.67 5.25
N ALA A 366 11.63 -18.98 5.36
CA ALA A 366 12.11 -20.32 5.67
C ALA A 366 11.61 -20.84 7.04
N THR A 367 11.23 -19.96 7.95
CA THR A 367 10.63 -20.29 9.25
C THR A 367 9.10 -20.45 9.21
N GLY A 368 8.48 -20.29 8.03
CA GLY A 368 7.03 -20.32 7.85
C GLY A 368 6.34 -18.99 8.15
N ARG A 369 7.10 -17.94 8.44
CA ARG A 369 6.56 -16.58 8.69
C ARG A 369 6.38 -15.79 7.41
N ARG A 370 5.54 -14.76 7.47
CA ARG A 370 5.37 -13.78 6.39
C ARG A 370 6.45 -12.72 6.47
N ALA A 371 6.94 -12.28 5.31
CA ALA A 371 7.88 -11.18 5.20
C ALA A 371 7.41 -10.14 4.18
N VAL A 372 7.79 -8.89 4.41
CA VAL A 372 7.76 -7.81 3.42
C VAL A 372 9.21 -7.46 3.10
N GLU A 373 9.55 -7.40 1.81
CA GLU A 373 10.87 -7.02 1.34
C GLU A 373 10.90 -5.54 1.02
N SER A 374 11.72 -4.78 1.76
CA SER A 374 11.88 -3.33 1.58
C SER A 374 13.34 -2.87 1.74
N HIS A 375 14.29 -3.73 1.35
CA HIS A 375 15.72 -3.48 1.57
C HIS A 375 16.17 -2.10 1.10
N SER A 376 16.84 -1.37 1.97
CA SER A 376 17.17 0.05 1.78
C SER A 376 18.05 0.33 0.54
N GLY A 377 18.88 -0.64 0.16
CA GLY A 377 19.70 -0.56 -1.05
C GLY A 377 18.92 -0.61 -2.36
N ASN A 378 17.69 -1.19 -2.33
CA ASN A 378 16.91 -1.48 -3.54
C ASN A 378 15.62 -0.68 -3.62
N PHE A 379 14.97 -0.41 -2.48
CA PHE A 379 13.61 0.11 -2.44
C PHE A 379 13.47 1.51 -1.82
N TYR A 380 14.55 2.08 -1.23
CA TYR A 380 14.46 3.42 -0.66
C TYR A 380 14.69 4.49 -1.72
N PHE A 381 13.71 5.39 -1.87
CA PHE A 381 13.80 6.53 -2.77
C PHE A 381 14.45 7.76 -2.14
N THR A 382 14.74 7.72 -0.84
CA THR A 382 15.23 8.88 -0.07
C THR A 382 16.74 9.08 -0.13
N GLN A 383 17.48 8.08 -0.60
CA GLN A 383 18.95 8.14 -0.67
C GLN A 383 19.39 8.29 -2.13
N ALA A 384 19.66 9.53 -2.54
CA ALA A 384 20.59 9.75 -3.64
C ALA A 384 21.96 9.25 -3.18
N VAL A 385 22.37 8.06 -3.59
CA VAL A 385 23.73 7.58 -3.36
C VAL A 385 24.64 8.44 -4.23
N PRO A 386 25.52 9.30 -3.67
CA PRO A 386 26.42 10.10 -4.48
C PRO A 386 27.30 9.17 -5.32
N GLY A 387 27.14 9.20 -6.66
CA GLY A 387 27.93 8.39 -7.61
C GLY A 387 27.41 6.98 -7.85
N GLY A 388 26.25 6.60 -7.30
CA GLY A 388 25.54 5.38 -7.65
C GLY A 388 24.63 5.56 -8.89
N PRO A 389 24.22 4.46 -9.55
CA PRO A 389 23.14 4.55 -10.53
C PRO A 389 21.93 5.22 -9.84
N ASP A 390 21.28 6.13 -10.58
CA ASP A 390 20.05 6.77 -10.08
C ASP A 390 19.10 5.67 -9.57
N GLY A 391 18.41 5.92 -8.44
CA GLY A 391 17.59 4.93 -7.74
C GLY A 391 16.60 4.17 -8.64
N TRP A 392 16.24 4.72 -9.81
CA TRP A 392 15.44 4.08 -10.84
C TRP A 392 16.09 2.86 -11.49
N HIS A 393 17.42 2.86 -11.62
CA HIS A 393 18.14 1.70 -12.16
C HIS A 393 18.16 0.52 -11.20
N MET A 394 18.19 0.76 -9.90
CA MET A 394 18.17 -0.32 -8.90
C MET A 394 16.82 -1.01 -8.82
N VAL A 395 15.72 -0.25 -8.80
CA VAL A 395 14.35 -0.81 -8.78
C VAL A 395 14.06 -1.66 -10.02
N TYR A 396 14.61 -1.28 -11.19
CA TYR A 396 14.36 -2.01 -12.45
C TYR A 396 15.19 -3.30 -12.59
N HIS A 397 16.37 -3.38 -11.98
CA HIS A 397 17.25 -4.55 -12.09
C HIS A 397 16.91 -5.65 -11.08
N ASP A 398 16.41 -5.34 -9.90
CA ASP A 398 16.20 -6.34 -8.85
C ASP A 398 14.82 -6.98 -8.83
N ILE A 399 13.78 -6.32 -9.33
CA ILE A 399 12.43 -6.90 -9.43
C ILE A 399 12.37 -8.16 -10.32
N GLY A 400 13.34 -8.33 -11.23
CA GLY A 400 13.37 -9.49 -12.13
C GLY A 400 14.46 -10.52 -11.86
N ALA A 401 15.57 -10.14 -11.21
CA ALA A 401 16.78 -10.96 -11.19
C ALA A 401 16.99 -11.74 -9.89
N ASN A 402 16.52 -11.25 -8.75
CA ASN A 402 16.91 -11.78 -7.43
C ASN A 402 15.74 -12.31 -6.57
N VAL A 403 14.52 -12.36 -7.08
CA VAL A 403 13.44 -13.04 -6.36
C VAL A 403 13.57 -14.54 -6.63
N PRO A 404 14.10 -15.34 -5.69
CA PRO A 404 14.26 -16.77 -5.89
C PRO A 404 12.89 -17.40 -6.20
N ALA A 405 12.86 -18.38 -7.09
CA ALA A 405 11.66 -19.16 -7.41
C ALA A 405 10.97 -19.78 -6.16
N ALA A 406 11.71 -19.93 -5.05
CA ALA A 406 11.21 -20.38 -3.76
C ALA A 406 10.30 -19.33 -3.06
N GLN A 407 10.39 -18.04 -3.38
CA GLN A 407 9.48 -17.02 -2.86
C GLN A 407 8.10 -17.02 -3.55
N LYS A 408 7.96 -17.77 -4.63
CA LYS A 408 6.66 -18.16 -5.21
C LYS A 408 5.99 -19.28 -4.40
N SER A 409 6.24 -19.33 -3.09
CA SER A 409 5.66 -20.31 -2.19
C SER A 409 4.15 -20.22 -2.18
N PRO A 410 3.42 -21.36 -2.15
CA PRO A 410 1.95 -21.42 -2.08
C PRO A 410 1.35 -20.66 -0.88
N ALA A 411 2.12 -20.36 0.16
CA ALA A 411 1.69 -19.61 1.32
C ALA A 411 1.43 -18.10 1.02
N TRP A 412 1.91 -17.63 -0.14
CA TRP A 412 1.77 -16.24 -0.58
C TRP A 412 0.99 -16.08 -1.91
N ARG A 413 0.49 -17.21 -2.45
CA ARG A 413 -0.39 -17.21 -3.63
C ARG A 413 -1.86 -17.08 -3.25
#